data_4ac5543d0ca88288391a04255dd09143
#
_entry.id   4ac5543d0ca88288391a04255dd09143
#
_cell.length_a   1.000
_cell.length_b   1.000
_cell.length_c   1.000
_cell.angle_alpha   90.00
_cell.angle_beta   90.00
_cell.angle_gamma   90.00
#
_symmetry.space_group_name_H-M   'P 1'
#
loop_
_entity.id
_entity.type
_entity.pdbx_description
1 polymer ?
#
loop_
_entity_poly.entity_id
_entity_poly.type
_entity_poly.pdbx_seq_one_letter_code
_entity_poly.pdbx_strand_id
1 'polypeptide(L)'
;FFYVNPLEVVPEACQKDQRKKHVKPIRQKWFACACCPPNLARLFASIGGYLHFIRAETLYTNLYVTSTSEFTFQGLPIKLHMDSAYPFDEKIHISLSLPRPMEFSYAVRIPAWCADYHVLINGKICAGTLKDGFLYLHRCWRDGDEVELTLSMPVRVVRANSLVRENIGKSAICRGPIVYCMEQTDN
;
A
#
# COMPACT_ATOMS: atom_id res chain seq x y z
N PHE A 1 -15.39 -2.74 -16.26
CA PHE A 1 -14.97 -3.02 -14.87
C PHE A 1 -15.82 -4.15 -14.26
N PHE A 2 -15.39 -4.66 -13.11
CA PHE A 2 -16.14 -5.60 -12.30
C PHE A 2 -16.56 -4.93 -10.99
N TYR A 3 -17.74 -5.26 -10.46
CA TYR A 3 -18.10 -4.92 -9.08
C TYR A 3 -17.60 -5.97 -8.08
N VAL A 4 -17.57 -7.21 -8.51
CA VAL A 4 -16.98 -8.32 -7.75
C VAL A 4 -15.73 -8.74 -8.49
N ASN A 5 -14.59 -8.78 -7.81
CA ASN A 5 -13.29 -9.19 -8.36
C ASN A 5 -12.91 -10.59 -7.84
N PRO A 6 -13.55 -11.66 -8.29
CA PRO A 6 -13.14 -13.01 -7.94
C PRO A 6 -11.81 -13.34 -8.64
N LEU A 7 -10.97 -14.12 -7.98
CA LEU A 7 -9.72 -14.61 -8.59
C LEU A 7 -9.96 -15.78 -9.54
N GLU A 8 -11.15 -16.39 -9.49
CA GLU A 8 -11.59 -17.44 -10.39
C GLU A 8 -13.03 -17.17 -10.82
N VAL A 9 -13.29 -17.18 -12.11
CA VAL A 9 -14.63 -17.11 -12.69
C VAL A 9 -14.85 -18.30 -13.59
N VAL A 10 -15.86 -19.11 -13.27
CA VAL A 10 -16.33 -20.23 -14.10
C VAL A 10 -17.64 -19.79 -14.76
N PRO A 11 -17.67 -19.47 -16.07
CA PRO A 11 -18.84 -18.89 -16.74
C PRO A 11 -20.12 -19.73 -16.58
N GLU A 12 -20.01 -21.06 -16.70
CA GLU A 12 -21.14 -21.99 -16.56
C GLU A 12 -21.74 -21.96 -15.15
N ALA A 13 -20.89 -21.81 -14.12
CA ALA A 13 -21.35 -21.69 -12.74
C ALA A 13 -22.09 -20.37 -12.51
N CYS A 14 -21.64 -19.27 -13.14
CA CYS A 14 -22.31 -17.97 -13.06
C CYS A 14 -23.70 -17.99 -13.72
N GLN A 15 -23.90 -18.80 -14.75
CA GLN A 15 -25.19 -18.96 -15.44
C GLN A 15 -26.17 -19.85 -14.68
N LYS A 16 -25.69 -20.95 -14.10
CA LYS A 16 -26.52 -21.99 -13.48
C LYS A 16 -26.86 -21.70 -12.01
N ASP A 17 -25.98 -21.07 -11.27
CA ASP A 17 -26.15 -20.80 -9.84
C ASP A 17 -26.67 -19.37 -9.61
N GLN A 18 -27.93 -19.23 -9.17
CA GLN A 18 -28.55 -17.96 -8.88
C GLN A 18 -27.77 -17.11 -7.85
N ARG A 19 -27.05 -17.74 -6.92
CA ARG A 19 -26.22 -17.06 -5.92
C ARG A 19 -25.02 -16.37 -6.57
N LYS A 20 -24.58 -16.80 -7.75
CA LYS A 20 -23.46 -16.28 -8.52
C LYS A 20 -23.87 -15.33 -9.66
N LYS A 21 -25.15 -15.07 -9.82
CA LYS A 21 -25.70 -14.24 -10.91
C LYS A 21 -25.12 -12.83 -10.95
N HIS A 22 -24.69 -12.29 -9.83
CA HIS A 22 -24.06 -10.97 -9.73
C HIS A 22 -22.60 -10.95 -10.22
N VAL A 23 -21.95 -12.10 -10.30
CA VAL A 23 -20.61 -12.25 -10.87
C VAL A 23 -20.71 -12.27 -12.39
N LYS A 24 -20.00 -11.37 -13.06
CA LYS A 24 -19.96 -11.32 -14.52
C LYS A 24 -18.65 -11.93 -15.02
N PRO A 25 -18.70 -12.82 -16.03
CA PRO A 25 -17.49 -13.47 -16.55
C PRO A 25 -16.60 -12.55 -17.39
N ILE A 26 -17.13 -11.39 -17.81
CA ILE A 26 -16.40 -10.37 -18.57
C ILE A 26 -16.60 -8.99 -17.95
N ARG A 27 -15.63 -8.08 -18.17
CA ARG A 27 -15.74 -6.69 -17.72
C ARG A 27 -16.93 -6.00 -18.36
N GLN A 28 -17.74 -5.36 -17.53
CA GLN A 28 -18.93 -4.63 -17.98
C GLN A 28 -18.59 -3.16 -18.24
N LYS A 29 -19.22 -2.57 -19.25
CA LYS A 29 -19.13 -1.12 -19.51
C LYS A 29 -19.88 -0.34 -18.43
N TRP A 30 -21.00 -0.89 -17.98
CA TRP A 30 -21.90 -0.27 -17.02
C TRP A 30 -22.66 -1.29 -16.18
N PHE A 31 -23.05 -0.89 -14.98
CA PHE A 31 -24.00 -1.60 -14.11
C PHE A 31 -25.18 -0.69 -13.79
N ALA A 32 -26.35 -1.25 -13.53
CA ALA A 32 -27.56 -0.49 -13.22
C ALA A 32 -27.42 0.40 -11.97
N CYS A 33 -26.59 0.00 -11.02
CA CYS A 33 -26.23 0.81 -9.85
C CYS A 33 -24.75 1.20 -9.94
N ALA A 34 -24.45 2.50 -9.96
CA ALA A 34 -23.11 3.06 -10.09
C ALA A 34 -22.56 3.59 -8.75
N CYS A 35 -22.69 2.84 -7.66
CA CYS A 35 -22.24 3.27 -6.33
C CYS A 35 -20.71 3.20 -6.15
N CYS A 36 -20.04 2.20 -6.75
CA CYS A 36 -18.61 1.98 -6.53
C CYS A 36 -17.70 3.03 -7.20
N PRO A 37 -17.90 3.43 -8.48
CA PRO A 37 -17.06 4.46 -9.11
C PRO A 37 -17.08 5.81 -8.36
N PRO A 38 -18.21 6.36 -7.90
CA PRO A 38 -18.22 7.58 -7.10
C PRO A 38 -17.51 7.45 -5.75
N ASN A 39 -17.57 6.28 -5.10
CA ASN A 39 -16.83 6.03 -3.87
C ASN A 39 -15.32 6.03 -4.11
N LEU A 40 -14.89 5.43 -5.21
CA LEU A 40 -13.48 5.43 -5.60
C LEU A 40 -12.99 6.84 -5.92
N ALA A 41 -13.79 7.62 -6.68
CA ALA A 41 -13.48 9.02 -6.97
C ALA A 41 -13.37 9.86 -5.69
N ARG A 42 -14.26 9.64 -4.71
CA ARG A 42 -14.22 10.30 -3.41
C ARG A 42 -12.95 9.93 -2.62
N LEU A 43 -12.55 8.66 -2.63
CA LEU A 43 -11.31 8.21 -2.00
C LEU A 43 -10.10 8.91 -2.63
N PHE A 44 -10.01 8.93 -3.97
CA PHE A 44 -8.91 9.60 -4.66
C PHE A 44 -8.85 11.10 -4.37
N ALA A 45 -9.99 11.78 -4.29
CA ALA A 45 -10.05 13.20 -3.92
C ALA A 45 -9.56 13.48 -2.50
N SER A 46 -9.56 12.49 -1.61
CA SER A 46 -9.15 12.63 -0.20
C SER A 46 -7.85 11.90 0.15
N ILE A 47 -7.22 11.20 -0.80
CA ILE A 47 -6.09 10.31 -0.51
C ILE A 47 -4.90 11.03 0.13
N GLY A 48 -4.69 12.31 -0.20
CA GLY A 48 -3.64 13.14 0.38
C GLY A 48 -3.69 13.20 1.91
N GLY A 49 -4.91 13.18 2.49
CA GLY A 49 -5.10 13.17 3.94
C GLY A 49 -4.71 11.87 4.64
N TYR A 50 -4.42 10.80 3.87
CA TYR A 50 -4.02 9.49 4.42
C TYR A 50 -2.55 9.17 4.23
N LEU A 51 -1.80 10.00 3.48
CA LEU A 51 -0.38 9.74 3.19
C LEU A 51 0.47 9.88 4.45
N HIS A 52 0.29 10.97 5.16
CA HIS A 52 1.06 11.32 6.34
C HIS A 52 0.14 11.77 7.47
N PHE A 53 0.57 11.58 8.69
CA PHE A 53 -0.11 12.16 9.85
C PHE A 53 0.90 12.46 10.96
N ILE A 54 0.49 13.32 11.88
CA ILE A 54 1.28 13.71 13.05
C ILE A 54 0.52 13.28 14.30
N ARG A 55 1.24 12.64 15.22
CA ARG A 55 0.73 12.32 16.55
C ARG A 55 1.81 12.60 17.58
N ALA A 56 1.52 13.51 18.51
CA ALA A 56 2.51 14.02 19.44
C ALA A 56 3.78 14.51 18.71
N GLU A 57 4.95 14.03 19.06
CA GLU A 57 6.24 14.39 18.48
C GLU A 57 6.71 13.41 17.39
N THR A 58 5.78 12.69 16.79
CA THR A 58 6.08 11.72 15.74
C THR A 58 5.37 12.08 14.45
N LEU A 59 6.14 12.10 13.38
CA LEU A 59 5.67 12.20 12.01
C LEU A 59 5.54 10.81 11.43
N TYR A 60 4.42 10.49 10.80
CA TYR A 60 4.15 9.18 10.22
C TYR A 60 3.96 9.26 8.71
N THR A 61 4.59 8.34 7.98
CA THR A 61 4.24 8.02 6.59
C THR A 61 3.47 6.69 6.56
N ASN A 62 2.22 6.76 6.10
CA ASN A 62 1.28 5.63 6.11
C ASN A 62 1.09 5.00 4.73
N LEU A 63 1.09 5.78 3.65
CA LEU A 63 0.94 5.31 2.28
C LEU A 63 2.13 5.77 1.43
N TYR A 64 2.58 4.91 0.53
CA TYR A 64 3.73 5.15 -0.34
C TYR A 64 3.26 5.53 -1.74
N VAL A 65 2.92 6.81 -1.92
CA VAL A 65 2.47 7.39 -3.18
C VAL A 65 3.40 8.55 -3.51
N THR A 66 3.94 8.58 -4.72
CA THR A 66 4.78 9.70 -5.18
C THR A 66 4.05 11.01 -4.96
N SER A 67 4.64 11.86 -4.14
CA SER A 67 3.98 13.08 -3.65
C SER A 67 4.97 14.08 -3.07
N THR A 68 4.54 15.31 -2.98
CA THR A 68 5.16 16.34 -2.16
C THR A 68 4.14 16.83 -1.15
N SER A 69 4.47 16.73 0.13
CA SER A 69 3.60 17.10 1.24
C SER A 69 4.25 18.20 2.08
N GLU A 70 3.50 19.25 2.35
CA GLU A 70 3.95 20.37 3.20
C GLU A 70 3.01 20.48 4.40
N PHE A 71 3.56 20.59 5.58
CA PHE A 71 2.79 20.71 6.83
C PHE A 71 3.58 21.41 7.93
N THR A 72 2.88 21.87 8.95
CA THR A 72 3.50 22.44 10.15
C THR A 72 3.73 21.33 11.17
N PHE A 73 4.98 21.17 11.61
CA PHE A 73 5.36 20.22 12.64
C PHE A 73 6.21 20.90 13.70
N GLN A 74 5.84 20.77 14.97
CA GLN A 74 6.48 21.49 16.08
C GLN A 74 6.60 23.02 15.83
N GLY A 75 5.58 23.61 15.21
CA GLY A 75 5.54 25.03 14.90
C GLY A 75 6.40 25.48 13.70
N LEU A 76 7.05 24.56 12.99
CA LEU A 76 7.90 24.83 11.84
C LEU A 76 7.34 24.22 10.56
N PRO A 77 7.48 24.90 9.40
CA PRO A 77 7.12 24.33 8.13
C PRO A 77 8.13 23.24 7.76
N ILE A 78 7.64 22.05 7.41
CA ILE A 78 8.43 20.95 6.88
C ILE A 78 7.84 20.46 5.58
N LYS A 79 8.71 19.91 4.73
CA LYS A 79 8.32 19.34 3.45
C LYS A 79 8.89 17.94 3.33
N LEU A 80 8.05 17.01 2.90
CA LEU A 80 8.44 15.67 2.49
C LEU A 80 8.23 15.54 0.99
N HIS A 81 9.24 15.12 0.29
CA HIS A 81 9.12 14.63 -1.09
C HIS A 81 9.31 13.11 -1.08
N MET A 82 8.37 12.39 -1.63
CA MET A 82 8.42 10.93 -1.74
C MET A 82 8.36 10.54 -3.21
N ASP A 83 9.29 9.69 -3.64
CA ASP A 83 9.29 9.04 -4.94
C ASP A 83 9.19 7.53 -4.75
N SER A 84 8.20 6.91 -5.42
CA SER A 84 7.89 5.51 -5.24
C SER A 84 7.07 4.96 -6.40
N ALA A 85 7.49 3.84 -6.96
CA ALA A 85 6.66 3.03 -7.86
C ALA A 85 5.87 1.93 -7.11
N TYR A 86 5.76 2.03 -5.78
CA TYR A 86 4.93 1.11 -4.98
C TYR A 86 3.47 1.11 -5.48
N PRO A 87 2.80 -0.03 -5.62
CA PRO A 87 3.18 -1.36 -5.13
C PRO A 87 3.96 -2.23 -6.13
N PHE A 88 4.45 -1.69 -7.23
CA PHE A 88 5.14 -2.45 -8.29
C PHE A 88 6.64 -2.56 -8.06
N ASP A 89 7.23 -1.62 -7.32
CA ASP A 89 8.64 -1.63 -6.91
C ASP A 89 8.75 -1.68 -5.39
N GLU A 90 9.86 -2.22 -4.92
CA GLU A 90 10.18 -2.41 -3.50
C GLU A 90 10.74 -1.16 -2.84
N LYS A 91 11.26 -0.22 -3.64
CA LYS A 91 11.99 0.96 -3.16
C LYS A 91 11.09 2.18 -3.01
N ILE A 92 11.26 2.86 -1.91
CA ILE A 92 10.64 4.13 -1.58
C ILE A 92 11.73 5.11 -1.17
N HIS A 93 11.83 6.23 -1.85
CA HIS A 93 12.74 7.31 -1.53
C HIS A 93 11.97 8.48 -0.93
N ILE A 94 12.44 8.98 0.20
CA ILE A 94 11.83 10.11 0.90
C ILE A 94 12.92 11.11 1.22
N SER A 95 12.76 12.36 0.80
CA SER A 95 13.63 13.47 1.20
C SER A 95 12.89 14.45 2.10
N LEU A 96 13.59 14.96 3.10
CA LEU A 96 13.08 15.92 4.07
C LEU A 96 13.66 17.30 3.78
N SER A 97 12.80 18.33 3.75
CA SER A 97 13.24 19.71 3.77
C SER A 97 12.81 20.37 5.08
N LEU A 98 13.78 20.88 5.81
CA LEU A 98 13.62 21.42 7.16
C LEU A 98 14.27 22.81 7.26
N PRO A 99 13.64 23.79 7.94
CA PRO A 99 14.21 25.14 8.09
C PRO A 99 15.43 25.18 9.00
N ARG A 100 15.61 24.18 9.86
CA ARG A 100 16.74 23.98 10.78
C ARG A 100 16.78 22.52 11.25
N PRO A 101 17.89 22.08 11.88
CA PRO A 101 17.93 20.76 12.51
C PRO A 101 16.81 20.60 13.55
N MET A 102 16.11 19.46 13.52
CA MET A 102 14.99 19.13 14.40
C MET A 102 15.11 17.70 14.91
N GLU A 103 14.93 17.52 16.22
CA GLU A 103 14.91 16.18 16.83
C GLU A 103 13.49 15.67 16.93
N PHE A 104 13.20 14.55 16.26
CA PHE A 104 11.89 13.89 16.31
C PHE A 104 11.95 12.43 15.86
N SER A 105 10.88 11.71 16.12
CA SER A 105 10.67 10.37 15.59
C SER A 105 9.96 10.46 14.23
N TYR A 106 10.58 9.91 13.20
CA TYR A 106 9.93 9.67 11.92
C TYR A 106 9.56 8.20 11.83
N ALA A 107 8.27 7.89 11.63
CA ALA A 107 7.75 6.54 11.61
C ALA A 107 7.26 6.18 10.21
N VAL A 108 7.84 5.15 9.60
CA VAL A 108 7.47 4.65 8.27
C VAL A 108 6.72 3.32 8.42
N ARG A 109 5.64 3.15 7.69
CA ARG A 109 4.82 1.94 7.79
C ARG A 109 5.53 0.72 7.22
N ILE A 110 5.54 -0.37 7.98
CA ILE A 110 5.93 -1.70 7.50
C ILE A 110 4.67 -2.55 7.36
N PRO A 111 4.23 -2.86 6.13
CA PRO A 111 3.02 -3.65 5.92
C PRO A 111 3.17 -5.08 6.47
N ALA A 112 2.09 -5.67 6.99
CA ALA A 112 2.11 -7.00 7.59
C ALA A 112 2.51 -8.14 6.63
N TRP A 113 2.39 -7.94 5.33
CA TRP A 113 2.85 -8.90 4.32
C TRP A 113 4.37 -8.88 4.13
N CYS A 114 5.06 -7.81 4.54
CA CYS A 114 6.50 -7.61 4.38
C CYS A 114 7.24 -8.25 5.55
N ALA A 115 7.92 -9.34 5.28
CA ALA A 115 8.69 -10.07 6.30
C ALA A 115 10.11 -9.54 6.47
N ASP A 116 10.66 -8.90 5.41
CA ASP A 116 12.02 -8.39 5.39
C ASP A 116 12.05 -6.99 4.77
N TYR A 117 12.76 -6.08 5.41
CA TYR A 117 12.88 -4.68 4.99
C TYR A 117 14.24 -4.10 5.37
N HIS A 118 14.67 -3.10 4.62
CA HIS A 118 15.90 -2.36 4.89
C HIS A 118 15.62 -0.87 4.87
N VAL A 119 16.29 -0.13 5.76
CA VAL A 119 16.25 1.32 5.79
C VAL A 119 17.66 1.87 5.72
N LEU A 120 17.87 2.78 4.78
CA LEU A 120 19.08 3.60 4.71
C LEU A 120 18.69 5.06 5.04
N ILE A 121 19.54 5.74 5.78
CA ILE A 121 19.48 7.18 5.96
C ILE A 121 20.79 7.76 5.44
N ASN A 122 20.69 8.62 4.43
CA ASN A 122 21.85 9.19 3.73
C ASN A 122 22.83 8.09 3.27
N GLY A 123 22.31 7.02 2.70
CA GLY A 123 23.07 5.87 2.19
C GLY A 123 23.65 4.95 3.26
N LYS A 124 23.38 5.14 4.55
CA LYS A 124 23.88 4.30 5.64
C LYS A 124 22.75 3.49 6.26
N ILE A 125 23.00 2.19 6.49
CA ILE A 125 22.03 1.31 7.16
C ILE A 125 21.65 1.91 8.51
N CYS A 126 20.35 2.01 8.75
CA CYS A 126 19.79 2.48 10.00
C CYS A 126 18.91 1.40 10.62
N ALA A 127 19.13 1.14 11.91
CA ALA A 127 18.21 0.34 12.71
C ALA A 127 17.16 1.25 13.34
N GLY A 128 15.89 0.79 13.32
CA GLY A 128 14.78 1.45 13.99
C GLY A 128 14.05 0.49 14.92
N THR A 129 13.07 0.99 15.65
CA THR A 129 12.20 0.18 16.51
C THR A 129 10.89 -0.09 15.79
N LEU A 130 10.61 -1.36 15.45
CA LEU A 130 9.33 -1.75 14.86
C LEU A 130 8.29 -1.90 15.97
N LYS A 131 7.20 -1.13 15.87
CA LYS A 131 6.09 -1.19 16.80
C LYS A 131 4.79 -0.85 16.07
N ASP A 132 3.72 -1.62 16.31
CA ASP A 132 2.37 -1.39 15.78
C ASP A 132 2.33 -1.19 14.25
N GLY A 133 3.22 -1.89 13.51
CA GLY A 133 3.32 -1.81 12.05
C GLY A 133 4.06 -0.58 11.52
N PHE A 134 4.75 0.17 12.38
CA PHE A 134 5.60 1.29 12.00
C PHE A 134 7.02 1.12 12.52
N LEU A 135 7.99 1.43 11.66
CA LEU A 135 9.40 1.51 12.02
C LEU A 135 9.72 2.94 12.44
N TYR A 136 10.06 3.11 13.70
CA TYR A 136 10.41 4.41 14.30
C TYR A 136 11.89 4.68 14.15
N LEU A 137 12.21 5.83 13.55
CA LEU A 137 13.55 6.34 13.31
C LEU A 137 13.69 7.64 14.11
N HIS A 138 14.27 7.56 15.31
CA HIS A 138 14.46 8.71 16.19
C HIS A 138 15.85 9.29 16.02
N ARG A 139 15.94 10.57 15.64
CA ARG A 139 17.22 11.28 15.46
C ARG A 139 17.02 12.78 15.32
N CYS A 140 18.14 13.51 15.32
CA CYS A 140 18.18 14.90 14.86
C CYS A 140 18.23 14.91 13.32
N TRP A 141 17.10 15.28 12.70
CA TRP A 141 16.94 15.40 11.24
C TRP A 141 17.46 16.75 10.75
N ARG A 142 18.01 16.76 9.55
CA ARG A 142 18.57 17.96 8.89
C ARG A 142 17.94 18.16 7.53
N ASP A 143 18.02 19.40 7.04
CA ASP A 143 17.60 19.69 5.67
C ASP A 143 18.37 18.84 4.66
N GLY A 144 17.64 18.26 3.69
CA GLY A 144 18.18 17.36 2.70
C GLY A 144 18.45 15.93 3.19
N ASP A 145 18.08 15.54 4.42
CA ASP A 145 18.17 14.13 4.83
C ASP A 145 17.28 13.26 3.96
N GLU A 146 17.83 12.12 3.55
CA GLU A 146 17.16 11.13 2.69
C GLU A 146 16.93 9.83 3.44
N VAL A 147 15.74 9.27 3.28
CA VAL A 147 15.38 7.94 3.76
C VAL A 147 15.07 7.06 2.55
N GLU A 148 15.82 5.98 2.38
CA GLU A 148 15.51 4.91 1.44
C GLU A 148 14.96 3.73 2.23
N LEU A 149 13.70 3.37 1.96
CA LEU A 149 13.04 2.18 2.51
C LEU A 149 12.90 1.16 1.40
N THR A 150 13.39 -0.05 1.63
CA THR A 150 13.16 -1.21 0.75
C THR A 150 12.25 -2.19 1.46
N LEU A 151 11.10 -2.51 0.85
CA LEU A 151 10.14 -3.50 1.32
C LEU A 151 10.26 -4.76 0.44
N SER A 152 10.89 -5.82 0.93
CA SER A 152 11.10 -7.04 0.15
C SER A 152 9.77 -7.65 -0.31
N MET A 153 9.65 -7.90 -1.61
CA MET A 153 8.42 -8.39 -2.26
C MET A 153 8.65 -9.74 -3.00
N PRO A 154 9.01 -10.81 -2.31
CA PRO A 154 9.11 -12.11 -2.94
C PRO A 154 7.72 -12.57 -3.42
N VAL A 155 7.71 -13.37 -4.50
CA VAL A 155 6.50 -14.05 -4.93
C VAL A 155 6.06 -15.06 -3.87
N ARG A 156 4.80 -15.02 -3.48
CA ARG A 156 4.22 -15.88 -2.45
C ARG A 156 3.00 -16.62 -2.98
N VAL A 157 2.91 -17.90 -2.65
CA VAL A 157 1.70 -18.70 -2.86
C VAL A 157 0.87 -18.67 -1.59
N VAL A 158 -0.34 -18.13 -1.67
CA VAL A 158 -1.26 -17.99 -0.55
C VAL A 158 -2.40 -19.00 -0.69
N ARG A 159 -2.72 -19.68 0.40
CA ARG A 159 -3.84 -20.61 0.50
C ARG A 159 -4.80 -20.14 1.58
N ALA A 160 -6.09 -20.35 1.34
CA ALA A 160 -7.10 -20.05 2.34
C ALA A 160 -7.05 -21.05 3.51
N ASN A 161 -7.62 -20.63 4.64
CA ASN A 161 -7.87 -21.56 5.76
C ASN A 161 -8.76 -22.72 5.27
N SER A 162 -8.45 -23.94 5.73
CA SER A 162 -9.16 -25.16 5.34
C SER A 162 -10.67 -25.18 5.69
N LEU A 163 -11.09 -24.30 6.60
CA LEU A 163 -12.52 -24.12 6.92
C LEU A 163 -13.29 -23.41 5.80
N VAL A 164 -12.61 -22.72 4.88
CA VAL A 164 -13.20 -22.10 3.68
C VAL A 164 -13.26 -23.15 2.59
N ARG A 165 -14.32 -23.96 2.59
CA ARG A 165 -14.48 -25.16 1.74
C ARG A 165 -14.41 -24.85 0.26
N GLU A 166 -14.92 -23.70 -0.18
CA GLU A 166 -14.94 -23.25 -1.57
C GLU A 166 -13.55 -23.01 -2.15
N ASN A 167 -12.55 -22.83 -1.27
CA ASN A 167 -11.16 -22.57 -1.64
C ASN A 167 -10.22 -23.76 -1.44
N ILE A 168 -10.76 -24.94 -1.10
CA ILE A 168 -9.96 -26.16 -0.96
C ILE A 168 -9.33 -26.50 -2.32
N GLY A 169 -8.02 -26.75 -2.32
CA GLY A 169 -7.25 -27.06 -3.53
C GLY A 169 -6.89 -25.85 -4.39
N LYS A 170 -7.28 -24.63 -3.98
CA LYS A 170 -6.99 -23.39 -4.70
C LYS A 170 -5.87 -22.62 -4.03
N SER A 171 -5.14 -21.85 -4.83
CA SER A 171 -4.06 -20.96 -4.38
C SER A 171 -4.13 -19.64 -5.12
N ALA A 172 -3.67 -18.58 -4.47
CA ALA A 172 -3.46 -17.28 -5.08
C ALA A 172 -1.96 -16.96 -5.12
N ILE A 173 -1.51 -16.29 -6.16
CA ILE A 173 -0.13 -15.80 -6.30
C ILE A 173 -0.14 -14.33 -5.91
N CYS A 174 0.75 -13.97 -4.98
CA CYS A 174 0.90 -12.59 -4.51
C CYS A 174 2.36 -12.14 -4.62
N ARG A 175 2.56 -10.86 -4.93
CA ARG A 175 3.85 -10.19 -4.79
C ARG A 175 3.61 -8.84 -4.10
N GLY A 176 4.25 -8.63 -2.97
CA GLY A 176 3.93 -7.48 -2.11
C GLY A 176 2.43 -7.48 -1.74
N PRO A 177 1.72 -6.36 -1.91
CA PRO A 177 0.27 -6.28 -1.68
C PRO A 177 -0.57 -6.73 -2.87
N ILE A 178 0.05 -6.99 -4.05
CA ILE A 178 -0.68 -7.33 -5.27
C ILE A 178 -1.02 -8.81 -5.27
N VAL A 179 -2.28 -9.11 -5.59
CA VAL A 179 -2.77 -10.45 -5.86
C VAL A 179 -2.94 -10.61 -7.37
N TYR A 180 -2.31 -11.62 -7.93
CA TYR A 180 -2.33 -11.90 -9.37
C TYR A 180 -3.41 -12.93 -9.71
N CYS A 181 -4.01 -12.77 -10.87
CA CYS A 181 -4.87 -13.78 -11.49
C CYS A 181 -4.39 -14.02 -12.92
N MET A 182 -4.66 -15.20 -13.45
CA MET A 182 -4.48 -15.50 -14.87
C MET A 182 -5.76 -15.18 -15.62
N GLU A 183 -5.65 -14.53 -16.76
CA GLU A 183 -6.75 -14.32 -17.68
C GLU A 183 -6.61 -15.28 -18.88
N GLN A 184 -7.71 -15.51 -19.62
CA GLN A 184 -7.69 -16.41 -20.78
C GLN A 184 -6.69 -15.98 -21.86
N THR A 185 -6.36 -14.70 -21.92
CA THR A 185 -5.38 -14.12 -22.85
C THR A 185 -3.93 -14.41 -22.47
N ASP A 186 -3.68 -14.96 -21.27
CA ASP A 186 -2.33 -15.28 -20.78
C ASP A 186 -1.88 -16.70 -21.16
N ASN A 187 -2.74 -17.46 -21.89
CA ASN A 187 -2.48 -18.84 -22.35
C ASN A 187 -2.03 -18.87 -23.81
#